data_8776372537b0d7a583d4a767dd6ecf4e
#
_entry.id   8776372537b0d7a583d4a767dd6ecf4e
#
_cell.length_a   1.000
_cell.length_b   1.000
_cell.length_c   1.000
_cell.angle_alpha   90.00
_cell.angle_beta   90.00
_cell.angle_gamma   90.00
#
_symmetry.space_group_name_H-M   'P 1'
#
loop_
_entity.id
_entity.type
_entity.pdbx_description
1 polymer ?
#
loop_
_entity_poly.entity_id
_entity_poly.type
_entity_poly.pdbx_seq_one_letter_code
_entity_poly.pdbx_strand_id
1 'polypeptide(L)'
;MMASTKFNIGYMIFLSFVAAIGGLLFGYDTAVISGTISQVTDLFQLDALQQGWYVGCALVGSIAGVMFAGMLSDRLGRKWVMIIAALLFSVSGIWCAVSSDFNHLIAARILGGIAIGVVSIVSPLYISEVAAANYRGRLVSHYQVAVTVGFLGAYIVNFFLLTFSQSGVELEGAWFHKIFVTEVWRGMLGMESVPAIIFLITIFFIPESPRWLIVAQKENQAQKVLERIYQTVAEARSQIEQTKAVLANEHASSWSMLWQPGIRKAVIIGVCIAMLGQFMGVNAVLYYGPSIFENAGLSGGDSLFYQILIGAVNMLTGILALLIIDKIGRKKLIYYGVSGMIISLVAIGIYFLAGDKIGLSNAYLLFFFLAYIFFCAGSISAVIFVLLSEMYPTKIRGLAMSVAGLSLWVGTYLIGQLTPWMLETLTPGGTFFLFAFMCIPYMLIVWRLMPETAGKTLEEIERFWTGQKHNF
;
A
#
# COMPACT_ATOMS: atom_id res chain seq x y z
N MET A 1 16.09 -36.18 -20.39
CA MET A 1 15.30 -35.04 -20.87
C MET A 1 14.24 -34.73 -19.82
N MET A 2 14.40 -33.70 -19.01
CA MET A 2 13.31 -33.22 -18.14
C MET A 2 12.22 -32.66 -19.07
N ALA A 3 11.05 -33.28 -19.09
CA ALA A 3 9.91 -32.73 -19.80
C ALA A 3 9.68 -31.31 -19.29
N SER A 4 9.64 -30.33 -20.19
CA SER A 4 9.36 -28.95 -19.82
C SER A 4 7.96 -28.91 -19.22
N THR A 5 7.86 -28.63 -17.92
CA THR A 5 6.59 -28.52 -17.22
C THR A 5 5.75 -27.43 -17.90
N LYS A 6 4.63 -27.82 -18.50
CA LYS A 6 3.72 -26.86 -19.14
C LYS A 6 2.83 -26.26 -18.05
N PHE A 7 2.82 -24.93 -17.96
CA PHE A 7 1.98 -24.18 -17.04
C PHE A 7 0.79 -23.55 -17.78
N ASN A 8 -0.35 -23.50 -17.14
CA ASN A 8 -1.48 -22.70 -17.63
C ASN A 8 -1.32 -21.25 -17.19
N ILE A 9 -0.46 -20.51 -17.91
CA ILE A 9 -0.13 -19.11 -17.59
C ILE A 9 -1.38 -18.23 -17.60
N GLY A 10 -2.29 -18.43 -18.58
CA GLY A 10 -3.53 -17.66 -18.68
C GLY A 10 -4.42 -17.82 -17.43
N TYR A 11 -4.51 -19.04 -16.90
CA TYR A 11 -5.29 -19.31 -15.68
C TYR A 11 -4.64 -18.67 -14.46
N MET A 12 -3.31 -18.75 -14.31
CA MET A 12 -2.60 -18.09 -13.20
C MET A 12 -2.74 -16.56 -13.25
N ILE A 13 -2.65 -15.96 -14.46
CA ILE A 13 -2.86 -14.52 -14.65
C ILE A 13 -4.30 -14.15 -14.25
N PHE A 14 -5.30 -14.92 -14.67
CA PHE A 14 -6.69 -14.68 -14.30
C PHE A 14 -6.89 -14.71 -12.76
N LEU A 15 -6.38 -15.73 -12.08
CA LEU A 15 -6.46 -15.84 -10.62
C LEU A 15 -5.78 -14.67 -9.93
N SER A 16 -4.59 -14.32 -10.40
CA SER A 16 -3.82 -13.19 -9.87
C SER A 16 -4.50 -11.85 -10.12
N PHE A 17 -5.10 -11.66 -11.29
CA PHE A 17 -5.82 -10.44 -11.65
C PHE A 17 -7.04 -10.22 -10.73
N VAL A 18 -7.85 -11.27 -10.52
CA VAL A 18 -9.00 -11.18 -9.61
C VAL A 18 -8.55 -10.82 -8.19
N ALA A 19 -7.52 -11.50 -7.65
CA ALA A 19 -7.00 -11.18 -6.33
C ALA A 19 -6.37 -9.78 -6.24
N ALA A 20 -5.78 -9.30 -7.35
CA ALA A 20 -5.17 -7.97 -7.41
C ALA A 20 -6.20 -6.82 -7.40
N ILE A 21 -7.50 -7.09 -7.70
CA ILE A 21 -8.57 -6.09 -7.50
C ILE A 21 -8.64 -5.66 -6.03
N GLY A 22 -8.33 -6.55 -5.08
CA GLY A 22 -8.17 -6.15 -3.67
C GLY A 22 -7.08 -5.10 -3.47
N GLY A 23 -5.98 -5.18 -4.24
CA GLY A 23 -4.95 -4.13 -4.25
C GLY A 23 -5.44 -2.82 -4.88
N LEU A 24 -6.21 -2.90 -5.96
CA LEU A 24 -6.83 -1.73 -6.57
C LEU A 24 -7.76 -1.01 -5.57
N LEU A 25 -8.58 -1.76 -4.83
CA LEU A 25 -9.45 -1.20 -3.79
C LEU A 25 -8.65 -0.57 -2.64
N PHE A 26 -7.57 -1.21 -2.20
CA PHE A 26 -6.65 -0.62 -1.24
C PHE A 26 -6.15 0.75 -1.72
N GLY A 27 -5.66 0.83 -2.97
CA GLY A 27 -5.19 2.09 -3.54
C GLY A 27 -6.29 3.12 -3.68
N TYR A 28 -7.48 2.71 -4.12
CA TYR A 28 -8.62 3.59 -4.33
C TYR A 28 -9.11 4.21 -3.03
N ASP A 29 -9.45 3.39 -2.00
CA ASP A 29 -9.93 3.89 -0.70
C ASP A 29 -8.91 4.82 -0.03
N THR A 30 -7.63 4.47 -0.13
CA THR A 30 -6.56 5.28 0.45
C THR A 30 -6.44 6.65 -0.25
N ALA A 31 -6.65 6.72 -1.55
CA ALA A 31 -6.44 7.91 -2.36
C ALA A 31 -7.67 8.81 -2.49
N VAL A 32 -8.88 8.23 -2.49
CA VAL A 32 -10.13 8.96 -2.69
C VAL A 32 -10.34 10.06 -1.66
N ILE A 33 -9.83 9.86 -0.44
CA ILE A 33 -9.92 10.81 0.66
C ILE A 33 -9.38 12.20 0.27
N SER A 34 -8.34 12.26 -0.56
CA SER A 34 -7.66 13.50 -0.94
C SER A 34 -8.57 14.53 -1.62
N GLY A 35 -9.57 14.07 -2.37
CA GLY A 35 -10.52 14.96 -3.06
C GLY A 35 -11.69 15.41 -2.17
N THR A 36 -11.83 14.84 -0.98
CA THR A 36 -12.99 15.08 -0.12
C THR A 36 -12.67 15.93 1.10
N ILE A 37 -11.40 16.09 1.46
CA ILE A 37 -10.95 16.73 2.70
C ILE A 37 -11.51 18.14 2.83
N SER A 38 -11.29 19.01 1.84
CA SER A 38 -11.73 20.42 1.90
C SER A 38 -13.25 20.51 2.09
N GLN A 39 -14.03 19.77 1.30
CA GLN A 39 -15.49 19.80 1.37
C GLN A 39 -16.04 19.27 2.70
N VAL A 40 -15.47 18.17 3.20
CA VAL A 40 -15.88 17.58 4.49
C VAL A 40 -15.48 18.47 5.64
N THR A 41 -14.29 19.10 5.58
CA THR A 41 -13.82 20.06 6.57
C THR A 41 -14.76 21.26 6.65
N ASP A 42 -15.13 21.83 5.51
CA ASP A 42 -16.02 22.99 5.45
C ASP A 42 -17.45 22.65 5.91
N LEU A 43 -17.95 21.47 5.52
CA LEU A 43 -19.31 21.04 5.90
C LEU A 43 -19.47 20.79 7.40
N PHE A 44 -18.49 20.11 8.01
CA PHE A 44 -18.55 19.73 9.42
C PHE A 44 -17.74 20.65 10.35
N GLN A 45 -17.13 21.73 9.80
CA GLN A 45 -16.32 22.71 10.53
C GLN A 45 -15.22 22.04 11.37
N LEU A 46 -14.45 21.15 10.71
CA LEU A 46 -13.43 20.35 11.38
C LEU A 46 -12.18 21.19 11.71
N ASP A 47 -11.67 21.03 12.91
CA ASP A 47 -10.34 21.51 13.28
C ASP A 47 -9.24 20.60 12.69
N ALA A 48 -7.98 21.02 12.80
CA ALA A 48 -6.85 20.29 12.22
C ALA A 48 -6.70 18.84 12.77
N LEU A 49 -7.02 18.62 14.04
CA LEU A 49 -6.96 17.28 14.63
C LEU A 49 -8.10 16.39 14.15
N GLN A 50 -9.31 16.95 14.02
CA GLN A 50 -10.48 16.26 13.47
C GLN A 50 -10.29 15.95 11.97
N GLN A 51 -9.69 16.88 11.22
CA GLN A 51 -9.31 16.65 9.81
C GLN A 51 -8.29 15.52 9.70
N GLY A 52 -7.28 15.49 10.58
CA GLY A 52 -6.35 14.38 10.68
C GLY A 52 -7.04 13.07 11.03
N TRP A 53 -8.02 13.09 11.97
CA TRP A 53 -8.79 11.91 12.33
C TRP A 53 -9.67 11.39 11.17
N TYR A 54 -10.23 12.28 10.38
CA TYR A 54 -10.98 11.90 9.18
C TYR A 54 -10.14 11.07 8.19
N VAL A 55 -8.87 11.41 8.02
CA VAL A 55 -7.93 10.60 7.22
C VAL A 55 -7.41 9.39 8.01
N GLY A 56 -7.04 9.58 9.26
CA GLY A 56 -6.40 8.59 10.12
C GLY A 56 -7.31 7.43 10.54
N CYS A 57 -8.61 7.64 10.65
CA CYS A 57 -9.54 6.62 11.13
C CYS A 57 -9.54 5.34 10.28
N ALA A 58 -9.45 5.46 8.95
CA ALA A 58 -9.32 4.31 8.07
C ALA A 58 -8.00 3.56 8.27
N LEU A 59 -6.91 4.27 8.58
CA LEU A 59 -5.61 3.66 8.89
C LEU A 59 -5.64 2.88 10.21
N VAL A 60 -6.39 3.36 11.21
CA VAL A 60 -6.66 2.59 12.44
C VAL A 60 -7.44 1.31 12.12
N GLY A 61 -8.46 1.41 11.26
CA GLY A 61 -9.16 0.24 10.73
C GLY A 61 -8.21 -0.74 10.04
N SER A 62 -7.27 -0.23 9.23
CA SER A 62 -6.28 -1.04 8.51
C SER A 62 -5.33 -1.78 9.46
N ILE A 63 -4.87 -1.12 10.52
CA ILE A 63 -4.07 -1.77 11.58
C ILE A 63 -4.84 -2.94 12.17
N ALA A 64 -6.10 -2.75 12.55
CA ALA A 64 -6.95 -3.82 13.06
C ALA A 64 -7.11 -4.94 12.03
N GLY A 65 -7.40 -4.60 10.77
CA GLY A 65 -7.53 -5.56 9.67
C GLY A 65 -6.28 -6.43 9.49
N VAL A 66 -5.09 -5.82 9.47
CA VAL A 66 -3.80 -6.53 9.36
C VAL A 66 -3.58 -7.49 10.52
N MET A 67 -3.90 -7.08 11.76
CA MET A 67 -3.70 -7.93 12.95
C MET A 67 -4.51 -9.23 12.91
N PHE A 68 -5.71 -9.19 12.34
CA PHE A 68 -6.60 -10.35 12.29
C PHE A 68 -6.57 -11.10 10.95
N ALA A 69 -6.05 -10.49 9.87
CA ALA A 69 -6.06 -11.04 8.51
C ALA A 69 -5.44 -12.44 8.42
N GLY A 70 -4.27 -12.64 9.04
CA GLY A 70 -3.57 -13.92 9.04
C GLY A 70 -4.40 -15.02 9.70
N MET A 71 -4.81 -14.81 10.95
CA MET A 71 -5.61 -15.77 11.72
C MET A 71 -6.92 -16.10 11.01
N LEU A 72 -7.59 -15.10 10.46
CA LEU A 72 -8.86 -15.27 9.78
C LEU A 72 -8.69 -16.08 8.49
N SER A 73 -7.64 -15.77 7.71
CA SER A 73 -7.36 -16.47 6.46
C SER A 73 -6.89 -17.91 6.66
N ASP A 74 -6.23 -18.21 7.77
CA ASP A 74 -5.85 -19.59 8.11
C ASP A 74 -7.05 -20.43 8.53
N ARG A 75 -8.03 -19.83 9.21
CA ARG A 75 -9.25 -20.53 9.64
C ARG A 75 -10.29 -20.70 8.54
N LEU A 76 -10.60 -19.63 7.82
CA LEU A 76 -11.70 -19.61 6.85
C LEU A 76 -11.26 -19.88 5.41
N GLY A 77 -9.97 -19.72 5.11
CA GLY A 77 -9.44 -19.76 3.75
C GLY A 77 -9.28 -18.37 3.14
N ARG A 78 -8.44 -18.31 2.12
CA ARG A 78 -8.07 -17.02 1.49
C ARG A 78 -9.25 -16.42 0.73
N LYS A 79 -9.95 -17.25 -0.04
CA LYS A 79 -11.11 -16.85 -0.83
C LYS A 79 -12.22 -16.25 0.04
N TRP A 80 -12.62 -16.91 1.12
CA TRP A 80 -13.70 -16.43 1.98
C TRP A 80 -13.34 -15.12 2.68
N VAL A 81 -12.10 -14.97 3.10
CA VAL A 81 -11.64 -13.72 3.73
C VAL A 81 -11.62 -12.58 2.73
N MET A 82 -11.24 -12.80 1.47
CA MET A 82 -11.36 -11.80 0.42
C MET A 82 -12.82 -11.44 0.11
N ILE A 83 -13.77 -12.41 0.17
CA ILE A 83 -15.21 -12.13 0.03
C ILE A 83 -15.68 -11.21 1.16
N ILE A 84 -15.31 -11.49 2.41
CA ILE A 84 -15.64 -10.64 3.56
C ILE A 84 -15.08 -9.24 3.35
N ALA A 85 -13.83 -9.11 2.93
CA ALA A 85 -13.22 -7.81 2.65
C ALA A 85 -13.95 -7.05 1.52
N ALA A 86 -14.34 -7.73 0.44
CA ALA A 86 -15.10 -7.13 -0.66
C ALA A 86 -16.48 -6.62 -0.20
N LEU A 87 -17.15 -7.36 0.69
CA LEU A 87 -18.40 -6.92 1.34
C LEU A 87 -18.18 -5.68 2.21
N LEU A 88 -17.11 -5.68 3.03
CA LEU A 88 -16.77 -4.54 3.89
C LEU A 88 -16.50 -3.28 3.06
N PHE A 89 -15.75 -3.37 1.96
CA PHE A 89 -15.54 -2.24 1.03
C PHE A 89 -16.85 -1.75 0.43
N SER A 90 -17.69 -2.67 -0.06
CA SER A 90 -18.97 -2.32 -0.67
C SER A 90 -19.89 -1.59 0.31
N VAL A 91 -19.98 -2.11 1.54
CA VAL A 91 -20.79 -1.49 2.61
C VAL A 91 -20.20 -0.15 3.03
N SER A 92 -18.87 -0.05 3.18
CA SER A 92 -18.16 1.18 3.53
C SER A 92 -18.43 2.28 2.51
N GLY A 93 -18.21 2.04 1.21
CA GLY A 93 -18.43 3.03 0.17
C GLY A 93 -19.89 3.53 0.11
N ILE A 94 -20.86 2.60 0.17
CA ILE A 94 -22.29 2.96 0.21
C ILE A 94 -22.62 3.76 1.49
N TRP A 95 -22.11 3.32 2.65
CA TRP A 95 -22.37 4.00 3.93
C TRP A 95 -21.74 5.39 3.97
N CYS A 96 -20.54 5.57 3.43
CA CYS A 96 -19.94 6.90 3.27
C CYS A 96 -20.83 7.82 2.44
N ALA A 97 -21.39 7.33 1.31
CA ALA A 97 -22.26 8.13 0.44
C ALA A 97 -23.55 8.59 1.13
N VAL A 98 -24.11 7.79 2.04
CA VAL A 98 -25.38 8.08 2.71
C VAL A 98 -25.23 8.55 4.16
N SER A 99 -24.00 8.75 4.66
CA SER A 99 -23.73 9.13 6.04
C SER A 99 -24.44 10.43 6.41
N SER A 100 -25.12 10.47 7.57
CA SER A 100 -25.89 11.62 8.03
C SER A 100 -25.04 12.67 8.75
N ASP A 101 -24.00 12.23 9.41
CA ASP A 101 -23.12 13.06 10.23
C ASP A 101 -21.67 12.55 10.21
N PHE A 102 -20.78 13.31 10.84
CA PHE A 102 -19.35 13.01 10.88
C PHE A 102 -19.04 11.66 11.55
N ASN A 103 -19.74 11.27 12.61
CA ASN A 103 -19.46 10.03 13.32
C ASN A 103 -19.82 8.80 12.48
N HIS A 104 -20.95 8.85 11.74
CA HIS A 104 -21.32 7.81 10.79
C HIS A 104 -20.30 7.70 9.65
N LEU A 105 -19.79 8.84 9.16
CA LEU A 105 -18.73 8.86 8.15
C LEU A 105 -17.45 8.21 8.67
N ILE A 106 -17.02 8.54 9.89
CA ILE A 106 -15.84 7.93 10.54
C ILE A 106 -16.05 6.42 10.71
N ALA A 107 -17.21 5.96 11.18
CA ALA A 107 -17.50 4.53 11.35
C ALA A 107 -17.42 3.77 10.01
N ALA A 108 -18.00 4.34 8.95
CA ALA A 108 -17.92 3.78 7.61
C ALA A 108 -16.47 3.71 7.11
N ARG A 109 -15.67 4.73 7.31
CA ARG A 109 -14.25 4.79 6.96
C ARG A 109 -13.41 3.75 7.73
N ILE A 110 -13.67 3.55 9.03
CA ILE A 110 -13.00 2.48 9.81
C ILE A 110 -13.32 1.11 9.23
N LEU A 111 -14.56 0.89 8.80
CA LEU A 111 -14.97 -0.38 8.19
C LEU A 111 -14.22 -0.64 6.87
N GLY A 112 -14.12 0.36 5.99
CA GLY A 112 -13.28 0.32 4.78
C GLY A 112 -11.81 0.05 5.11
N GLY A 113 -11.30 0.73 6.12
CA GLY A 113 -9.96 0.52 6.63
C GLY A 113 -9.68 -0.94 7.04
N ILE A 114 -10.60 -1.59 7.76
CA ILE A 114 -10.47 -3.02 8.09
C ILE A 114 -10.33 -3.86 6.82
N ALA A 115 -11.12 -3.58 5.80
CA ALA A 115 -11.02 -4.26 4.51
C ALA A 115 -9.67 -4.03 3.84
N ILE A 116 -9.14 -2.79 3.86
CA ILE A 116 -7.77 -2.47 3.39
C ILE A 116 -6.74 -3.37 4.08
N GLY A 117 -6.76 -3.41 5.42
CA GLY A 117 -5.83 -4.23 6.19
C GLY A 117 -5.88 -5.70 5.82
N VAL A 118 -7.07 -6.24 5.64
CA VAL A 118 -7.28 -7.64 5.23
C VAL A 118 -6.71 -7.92 3.84
N VAL A 119 -7.08 -7.13 2.81
CA VAL A 119 -6.62 -7.39 1.44
C VAL A 119 -5.13 -7.13 1.25
N SER A 120 -4.54 -6.24 2.05
CA SER A 120 -3.10 -5.96 2.01
C SER A 120 -2.25 -7.20 2.35
N ILE A 121 -2.80 -8.14 3.10
CA ILE A 121 -2.15 -9.40 3.48
C ILE A 121 -2.66 -10.56 2.63
N VAL A 122 -3.99 -10.73 2.52
CA VAL A 122 -4.58 -11.95 1.98
C VAL A 122 -4.49 -12.02 0.45
N SER A 123 -4.63 -10.89 -0.25
CA SER A 123 -4.54 -10.89 -1.71
C SER A 123 -3.16 -11.28 -2.24
N PRO A 124 -2.02 -10.66 -1.82
CA PRO A 124 -0.71 -11.09 -2.26
C PRO A 124 -0.36 -12.51 -1.79
N LEU A 125 -0.84 -12.92 -0.61
CA LEU A 125 -0.70 -14.30 -0.11
C LEU A 125 -1.38 -15.29 -1.05
N TYR A 126 -2.65 -15.06 -1.42
CA TYR A 126 -3.38 -15.90 -2.37
C TYR A 126 -2.65 -15.99 -3.72
N ILE A 127 -2.20 -14.84 -4.27
CA ILE A 127 -1.45 -14.80 -5.53
C ILE A 127 -0.18 -15.67 -5.42
N SER A 128 0.55 -15.58 -4.31
CA SER A 128 1.78 -16.35 -4.11
C SER A 128 1.54 -17.85 -4.00
N GLU A 129 0.37 -18.27 -3.49
CA GLU A 129 -0.02 -19.66 -3.28
C GLU A 129 -0.57 -20.34 -4.55
N VAL A 130 -1.18 -19.57 -5.47
CA VAL A 130 -1.67 -20.09 -6.76
C VAL A 130 -0.63 -19.97 -7.89
N ALA A 131 0.44 -19.22 -7.67
CA ALA A 131 1.48 -19.01 -8.65
C ALA A 131 2.52 -20.14 -8.62
N ALA A 132 2.86 -20.69 -9.79
CA ALA A 132 4.03 -21.55 -9.93
C ALA A 132 5.31 -20.80 -9.58
N ALA A 133 6.31 -21.48 -8.99
CA ALA A 133 7.52 -20.88 -8.44
C ALA A 133 8.22 -19.89 -9.40
N ASN A 134 8.33 -20.25 -10.67
CA ASN A 134 8.99 -19.44 -11.70
C ASN A 134 8.25 -18.13 -12.05
N TYR A 135 6.97 -18.03 -11.74
CA TYR A 135 6.11 -16.88 -12.08
C TYR A 135 5.67 -16.08 -10.83
N ARG A 136 5.93 -16.62 -9.62
CA ARG A 136 5.43 -16.06 -8.36
C ARG A 136 5.76 -14.58 -8.17
N GLY A 137 7.02 -14.19 -8.35
CA GLY A 137 7.44 -12.81 -8.19
C GLY A 137 6.69 -11.86 -9.13
N ARG A 138 6.59 -12.23 -10.42
CA ARG A 138 5.87 -11.42 -11.42
C ARG A 138 4.38 -11.28 -11.10
N LEU A 139 3.73 -12.38 -10.68
CA LEU A 139 2.30 -12.37 -10.39
C LEU A 139 1.99 -11.58 -9.10
N VAL A 140 2.83 -11.68 -8.08
CA VAL A 140 2.70 -10.86 -6.85
C VAL A 140 2.90 -9.38 -7.17
N SER A 141 3.78 -9.02 -8.12
CA SER A 141 3.95 -7.64 -8.55
C SER A 141 2.68 -7.04 -9.16
N HIS A 142 1.77 -7.85 -9.74
CA HIS A 142 0.46 -7.36 -10.22
C HIS A 142 -0.36 -6.71 -9.10
N TYR A 143 -0.26 -7.22 -7.86
CA TYR A 143 -0.91 -6.61 -6.71
C TYR A 143 -0.39 -5.18 -6.46
N GLN A 144 0.92 -4.98 -6.46
CA GLN A 144 1.52 -3.66 -6.24
C GLN A 144 1.16 -2.67 -7.36
N VAL A 145 1.15 -3.13 -8.62
CA VAL A 145 0.70 -2.32 -9.75
C VAL A 145 -0.78 -1.97 -9.59
N ALA A 146 -1.62 -2.92 -9.18
CA ALA A 146 -3.05 -2.66 -8.96
C ALA A 146 -3.28 -1.61 -7.86
N VAL A 147 -2.48 -1.59 -6.78
CA VAL A 147 -2.53 -0.55 -5.75
C VAL A 147 -2.27 0.83 -6.37
N THR A 148 -1.23 1.00 -7.17
CA THR A 148 -0.91 2.30 -7.79
C THR A 148 -1.94 2.72 -8.85
N VAL A 149 -2.52 1.76 -9.57
CA VAL A 149 -3.67 2.00 -10.48
C VAL A 149 -4.88 2.46 -9.69
N GLY A 150 -5.13 1.89 -8.51
CA GLY A 150 -6.20 2.30 -7.61
C GLY A 150 -6.04 3.76 -7.15
N PHE A 151 -4.83 4.16 -6.74
CA PHE A 151 -4.51 5.57 -6.42
C PHE A 151 -4.85 6.50 -7.59
N LEU A 152 -4.32 6.22 -8.76
CA LEU A 152 -4.56 7.04 -9.95
C LEU A 152 -6.06 7.06 -10.33
N GLY A 153 -6.74 5.91 -10.25
CA GLY A 153 -8.17 5.79 -10.51
C GLY A 153 -9.02 6.67 -9.60
N ALA A 154 -8.71 6.69 -8.30
CA ALA A 154 -9.40 7.55 -7.34
C ALA A 154 -9.20 9.05 -7.64
N TYR A 155 -7.96 9.47 -7.95
CA TYR A 155 -7.69 10.85 -8.32
C TYR A 155 -8.43 11.28 -9.58
N ILE A 156 -8.49 10.42 -10.59
CA ILE A 156 -9.24 10.65 -11.83
C ILE A 156 -10.74 10.79 -11.52
N VAL A 157 -11.31 9.88 -10.73
CA VAL A 157 -12.72 9.92 -10.35
C VAL A 157 -13.05 11.19 -9.55
N ASN A 158 -12.22 11.57 -8.58
CA ASN A 158 -12.38 12.81 -7.82
C ASN A 158 -12.44 14.05 -8.75
N PHE A 159 -11.49 14.15 -9.68
CA PHE A 159 -11.45 15.25 -10.63
C PHE A 159 -12.69 15.30 -11.53
N PHE A 160 -13.07 14.16 -12.10
CA PHE A 160 -14.24 14.11 -12.99
C PHE A 160 -15.54 14.41 -12.25
N LEU A 161 -15.72 13.91 -11.03
CA LEU A 161 -16.92 14.19 -10.24
C LEU A 161 -17.00 15.67 -9.83
N LEU A 162 -15.87 16.28 -9.44
CA LEU A 162 -15.85 17.71 -9.14
C LEU A 162 -16.19 18.54 -10.40
N THR A 163 -15.56 18.23 -11.54
CA THR A 163 -15.85 18.90 -12.80
C THR A 163 -17.30 18.73 -13.22
N PHE A 164 -17.85 17.52 -13.06
CA PHE A 164 -19.26 17.24 -13.33
C PHE A 164 -20.19 18.06 -12.43
N SER A 165 -19.91 18.16 -11.14
CA SER A 165 -20.74 18.94 -10.20
C SER A 165 -20.78 20.44 -10.55
N GLN A 166 -19.72 20.94 -11.20
CA GLN A 166 -19.59 22.35 -11.60
C GLN A 166 -20.16 22.61 -13.00
N SER A 167 -20.55 21.59 -13.75
CA SER A 167 -21.02 21.73 -15.15
C SER A 167 -22.46 22.27 -15.29
N GLY A 168 -23.17 22.49 -14.18
CA GLY A 168 -24.55 22.98 -14.19
C GLY A 168 -25.58 21.93 -14.62
N VAL A 169 -25.24 20.65 -14.66
CA VAL A 169 -26.16 19.56 -14.97
C VAL A 169 -27.14 19.35 -13.82
N GLU A 170 -28.42 19.48 -14.09
CA GLU A 170 -29.49 19.09 -13.17
C GLU A 170 -29.76 17.59 -13.30
N LEU A 171 -29.58 16.85 -12.22
CA LEU A 171 -29.89 15.43 -12.13
C LEU A 171 -31.34 15.28 -11.61
N GLU A 172 -32.14 14.45 -12.29
CA GLU A 172 -33.45 14.04 -11.79
C GLU A 172 -33.28 13.18 -10.51
N GLY A 173 -34.03 13.54 -9.46
CA GLY A 173 -33.98 12.86 -8.16
C GLY A 173 -33.09 13.56 -7.13
N ALA A 174 -33.73 13.99 -6.03
CA ALA A 174 -33.09 14.77 -4.96
C ALA A 174 -31.82 14.09 -4.37
N TRP A 175 -31.82 12.76 -4.25
CA TRP A 175 -30.68 12.00 -3.74
C TRP A 175 -29.48 11.99 -4.70
N PHE A 176 -29.72 11.78 -6.00
CA PHE A 176 -28.65 11.78 -7.00
C PHE A 176 -28.04 13.18 -7.14
N HIS A 177 -28.89 14.21 -7.14
CA HIS A 177 -28.43 15.59 -7.15
C HIS A 177 -27.58 15.90 -5.90
N LYS A 178 -28.01 15.45 -4.72
CA LYS A 178 -27.25 15.63 -3.48
C LYS A 178 -25.86 14.97 -3.55
N ILE A 179 -25.79 13.71 -3.99
CA ILE A 179 -24.55 12.91 -4.00
C ILE A 179 -23.56 13.36 -5.07
N PHE A 180 -24.02 13.77 -6.24
CA PHE A 180 -23.14 14.05 -7.38
C PHE A 180 -22.98 15.53 -7.74
N VAL A 181 -23.78 16.42 -7.15
CA VAL A 181 -23.74 17.85 -7.44
C VAL A 181 -23.52 18.67 -6.18
N THR A 182 -24.39 18.58 -5.17
CA THR A 182 -24.34 19.46 -4.00
C THR A 182 -23.26 19.04 -3.00
N GLU A 183 -23.19 17.74 -2.67
CA GLU A 183 -22.21 17.18 -1.73
C GLU A 183 -21.38 16.11 -2.44
N VAL A 184 -20.60 16.55 -3.47
CA VAL A 184 -19.91 15.66 -4.41
C VAL A 184 -18.89 14.72 -3.72
N TRP A 185 -18.40 15.07 -2.55
CA TRP A 185 -17.57 14.19 -1.72
C TRP A 185 -18.24 12.83 -1.42
N ARG A 186 -19.58 12.81 -1.34
CA ARG A 186 -20.36 11.57 -1.16
C ARG A 186 -20.24 10.66 -2.38
N GLY A 187 -20.33 11.27 -3.57
CA GLY A 187 -20.13 10.56 -4.83
C GLY A 187 -18.72 10.03 -4.96
N MET A 188 -17.70 10.85 -4.59
CA MET A 188 -16.30 10.43 -4.62
C MET A 188 -16.06 9.18 -3.76
N LEU A 189 -16.47 9.19 -2.48
CA LEU A 189 -16.36 8.03 -1.60
C LEU A 189 -17.24 6.87 -2.02
N GLY A 190 -18.48 7.15 -2.44
CA GLY A 190 -19.45 6.13 -2.87
C GLY A 190 -19.04 5.35 -4.11
N MET A 191 -18.29 5.97 -5.03
CA MET A 191 -17.78 5.31 -6.24
C MET A 191 -16.83 4.15 -5.97
N GLU A 192 -16.27 4.07 -4.77
CA GLU A 192 -15.49 2.91 -4.32
C GLU A 192 -16.32 1.62 -4.34
N SER A 193 -17.63 1.71 -4.13
CA SER A 193 -18.52 0.54 -4.16
C SER A 193 -18.54 -0.15 -5.53
N VAL A 194 -18.26 0.57 -6.62
CA VAL A 194 -18.26 -0.01 -7.97
C VAL A 194 -17.16 -1.07 -8.14
N PRO A 195 -15.87 -0.76 -7.97
CA PRO A 195 -14.83 -1.78 -8.02
C PRO A 195 -14.96 -2.81 -6.88
N ALA A 196 -15.54 -2.46 -5.73
CA ALA A 196 -15.78 -3.40 -4.64
C ALA A 196 -16.81 -4.48 -5.00
N ILE A 197 -17.91 -4.11 -5.66
CA ILE A 197 -18.92 -5.05 -6.16
C ILE A 197 -18.34 -5.91 -7.29
N ILE A 198 -17.55 -5.33 -8.19
CA ILE A 198 -16.83 -6.09 -9.23
C ILE A 198 -15.92 -7.15 -8.58
N PHE A 199 -15.17 -6.76 -7.55
CA PHE A 199 -14.33 -7.68 -6.79
C PHE A 199 -15.15 -8.79 -6.13
N LEU A 200 -16.25 -8.42 -5.46
CA LEU A 200 -17.16 -9.38 -4.83
C LEU A 200 -17.69 -10.41 -5.83
N ILE A 201 -18.11 -9.97 -7.01
CA ILE A 201 -18.62 -10.87 -8.05
C ILE A 201 -17.50 -11.76 -8.61
N THR A 202 -16.35 -11.19 -8.93
CA THR A 202 -15.25 -11.93 -9.60
C THR A 202 -14.59 -12.95 -8.69
N ILE A 203 -14.54 -12.73 -7.37
CA ILE A 203 -14.01 -13.70 -6.40
C ILE A 203 -14.76 -15.04 -6.42
N PHE A 204 -16.05 -15.07 -6.74
CA PHE A 204 -16.78 -16.33 -6.80
C PHE A 204 -16.25 -17.27 -7.89
N PHE A 205 -15.63 -16.72 -8.96
CA PHE A 205 -15.08 -17.51 -10.08
C PHE A 205 -13.69 -18.08 -9.83
N ILE A 206 -12.99 -17.66 -8.78
CA ILE A 206 -11.70 -18.24 -8.43
C ILE A 206 -11.84 -19.37 -7.40
N PRO A 207 -10.97 -20.40 -7.43
CA PRO A 207 -10.95 -21.46 -6.42
C PRO A 207 -10.33 -20.97 -5.12
N GLU A 208 -10.43 -21.78 -4.07
CA GLU A 208 -9.66 -21.59 -2.85
C GLU A 208 -8.17 -21.91 -3.07
N SER A 209 -7.29 -21.36 -2.24
CA SER A 209 -5.85 -21.60 -2.31
C SER A 209 -5.51 -23.10 -2.20
N PRO A 210 -4.69 -23.66 -3.11
CA PRO A 210 -4.27 -25.04 -3.02
C PRO A 210 -3.47 -25.35 -1.75
N ARG A 211 -2.64 -24.41 -1.27
CA ARG A 211 -1.88 -24.57 -0.03
C ARG A 211 -2.82 -24.66 1.18
N TRP A 212 -3.81 -23.78 1.25
CA TRP A 212 -4.81 -23.84 2.33
C TRP A 212 -5.64 -25.13 2.28
N LEU A 213 -6.04 -25.56 1.09
CA LEU A 213 -6.80 -26.80 0.92
C LEU A 213 -6.02 -28.03 1.43
N ILE A 214 -4.69 -28.04 1.24
CA ILE A 214 -3.82 -29.11 1.79
C ILE A 214 -3.80 -29.05 3.32
N VAL A 215 -3.61 -27.86 3.90
CA VAL A 215 -3.64 -27.67 5.37
C VAL A 215 -4.99 -28.06 5.95
N ALA A 216 -6.08 -27.75 5.26
CA ALA A 216 -7.45 -28.12 5.65
C ALA A 216 -7.83 -29.57 5.32
N GLN A 217 -6.88 -30.42 4.91
CA GLN A 217 -7.06 -31.84 4.55
C GLN A 217 -8.05 -32.08 3.38
N LYS A 218 -8.24 -31.10 2.52
CA LYS A 218 -9.11 -31.15 1.32
C LYS A 218 -8.30 -31.46 0.07
N GLU A 219 -7.49 -32.50 0.10
CA GLU A 219 -6.51 -32.83 -0.94
C GLU A 219 -7.09 -32.99 -2.34
N ASN A 220 -8.27 -33.64 -2.45
CA ASN A 220 -8.95 -33.81 -3.74
C ASN A 220 -9.30 -32.47 -4.41
N GLN A 221 -9.62 -31.45 -3.61
CA GLN A 221 -9.87 -30.09 -4.13
C GLN A 221 -8.56 -29.40 -4.50
N ALA A 222 -7.52 -29.52 -3.68
CA ALA A 222 -6.19 -29.00 -3.96
C ALA A 222 -5.63 -29.59 -5.28
N GLN A 223 -5.77 -30.91 -5.48
CA GLN A 223 -5.33 -31.59 -6.69
C GLN A 223 -6.02 -31.02 -7.94
N LYS A 224 -7.34 -30.81 -7.92
CA LYS A 224 -8.09 -30.23 -9.04
C LYS A 224 -7.60 -28.81 -9.41
N VAL A 225 -7.27 -27.99 -8.41
CA VAL A 225 -6.73 -26.64 -8.64
C VAL A 225 -5.33 -26.73 -9.24
N LEU A 226 -4.47 -27.56 -8.65
CA LEU A 226 -3.09 -27.75 -9.13
C LEU A 226 -3.02 -28.37 -10.53
N GLU A 227 -3.91 -29.32 -10.86
CA GLU A 227 -4.01 -29.88 -12.22
C GLU A 227 -4.35 -28.82 -13.28
N ARG A 228 -5.17 -27.82 -12.94
CA ARG A 228 -5.44 -26.69 -13.84
C ARG A 228 -4.24 -25.76 -14.01
N ILE A 229 -3.39 -25.63 -13.00
CA ILE A 229 -2.19 -24.81 -13.02
C ILE A 229 -1.05 -25.54 -13.76
N TYR A 230 -0.75 -26.79 -13.38
CA TYR A 230 0.39 -27.56 -13.86
C TYR A 230 0.07 -28.44 -15.07
N GLN A 231 -1.18 -28.53 -15.48
CA GLN A 231 -1.65 -29.30 -16.65
C GLN A 231 -1.37 -30.81 -16.63
N THR A 232 -0.80 -31.34 -15.54
CA THR A 232 -0.51 -32.77 -15.37
C THR A 232 -0.84 -33.24 -13.95
N VAL A 233 -1.43 -34.44 -13.84
CA VAL A 233 -1.75 -35.05 -12.54
C VAL A 233 -0.48 -35.38 -11.74
N ALA A 234 0.58 -35.81 -12.43
CA ALA A 234 1.84 -36.18 -11.79
C ALA A 234 2.49 -34.98 -11.08
N GLU A 235 2.54 -33.82 -11.76
CA GLU A 235 3.11 -32.61 -11.20
C GLU A 235 2.25 -32.06 -10.06
N ALA A 236 0.92 -32.08 -10.19
CA ALA A 236 0.00 -31.68 -9.14
C ALA A 236 0.21 -32.50 -7.87
N ARG A 237 0.37 -33.82 -7.97
CA ARG A 237 0.68 -34.69 -6.83
C ARG A 237 2.06 -34.39 -6.23
N SER A 238 3.08 -34.20 -7.08
CA SER A 238 4.41 -33.81 -6.62
C SER A 238 4.37 -32.52 -5.79
N GLN A 239 3.60 -31.53 -6.23
CA GLN A 239 3.45 -30.25 -5.50
C GLN A 239 2.71 -30.44 -4.15
N ILE A 240 1.71 -31.33 -4.08
CA ILE A 240 1.04 -31.66 -2.82
C ILE A 240 2.04 -32.28 -1.84
N GLU A 241 2.83 -33.29 -2.28
CA GLU A 241 3.81 -33.94 -1.41
C GLU A 241 4.93 -32.99 -0.96
N GLN A 242 5.41 -32.13 -1.86
CA GLN A 242 6.38 -31.09 -1.50
C GLN A 242 5.80 -30.11 -0.46
N THR A 243 4.55 -29.69 -0.63
CA THR A 243 3.88 -28.78 0.32
C THR A 243 3.72 -29.44 1.68
N LYS A 244 3.30 -30.72 1.73
CA LYS A 244 3.20 -31.49 2.99
C LYS A 244 4.56 -31.63 3.68
N ALA A 245 5.62 -31.90 2.93
CA ALA A 245 6.96 -32.02 3.47
C ALA A 245 7.46 -30.69 4.10
N VAL A 246 7.16 -29.57 3.46
CA VAL A 246 7.45 -28.23 4.01
C VAL A 246 6.67 -27.99 5.30
N LEU A 247 5.37 -28.26 5.30
CA LEU A 247 4.50 -28.07 6.46
C LEU A 247 4.90 -28.95 7.65
N ALA A 248 5.34 -30.19 7.40
CA ALA A 248 5.83 -31.11 8.44
C ALA A 248 7.11 -30.61 9.12
N ASN A 249 7.93 -29.82 8.41
CA ASN A 249 9.17 -29.25 8.87
C ASN A 249 9.06 -27.79 9.39
N GLU A 250 7.88 -27.18 9.27
CA GLU A 250 7.64 -25.84 9.81
C GLU A 250 7.60 -25.89 11.35
N HIS A 251 8.74 -25.57 11.98
CA HIS A 251 8.79 -25.29 13.42
C HIS A 251 8.14 -23.93 13.68
N ALA A 252 7.21 -23.87 14.62
CA ALA A 252 6.58 -22.63 15.04
C ALA A 252 7.66 -21.60 15.47
N SER A 253 7.72 -20.47 14.78
CA SER A 253 8.59 -19.36 15.18
C SER A 253 8.07 -18.80 16.52
N SER A 254 8.96 -18.70 17.49
CA SER A 254 8.63 -18.16 18.82
C SER A 254 9.00 -16.68 18.91
N TRP A 255 8.16 -15.89 19.59
CA TRP A 255 8.43 -14.49 19.89
C TRP A 255 9.76 -14.26 20.61
N SER A 256 10.21 -15.24 21.43
CA SER A 256 11.50 -15.19 22.12
C SER A 256 12.67 -15.16 21.17
N MET A 257 12.55 -15.72 19.95
CA MET A 257 13.62 -15.70 18.95
C MET A 257 13.93 -14.29 18.44
N LEU A 258 12.96 -13.37 18.44
CA LEU A 258 13.19 -11.98 18.03
C LEU A 258 14.15 -11.23 18.96
N TRP A 259 14.27 -11.67 20.21
CA TRP A 259 15.11 -11.03 21.22
C TRP A 259 16.52 -11.61 21.31
N GLN A 260 16.84 -12.61 20.50
CA GLN A 260 18.18 -13.20 20.46
C GLN A 260 19.23 -12.16 20.01
N PRO A 261 20.48 -12.20 20.57
CA PRO A 261 21.56 -11.33 20.14
C PRO A 261 21.80 -11.42 18.62
N GLY A 262 21.96 -10.28 17.96
CA GLY A 262 22.08 -10.19 16.50
C GLY A 262 20.71 -10.05 15.81
N ILE A 263 19.77 -10.95 16.01
CA ILE A 263 18.42 -10.90 15.45
C ILE A 263 17.68 -9.65 15.93
N ARG A 264 17.74 -9.34 17.23
CA ARG A 264 17.16 -8.12 17.81
C ARG A 264 17.60 -6.86 17.10
N LYS A 265 18.88 -6.77 16.71
CA LYS A 265 19.39 -5.61 15.96
C LYS A 265 18.71 -5.49 14.59
N ALA A 266 18.60 -6.60 13.85
CA ALA A 266 17.92 -6.61 12.55
C ALA A 266 16.45 -6.19 12.69
N VAL A 267 15.74 -6.68 13.72
CA VAL A 267 14.34 -6.33 13.97
C VAL A 267 14.18 -4.85 14.29
N ILE A 268 14.99 -4.30 15.19
CA ILE A 268 14.96 -2.87 15.55
C ILE A 268 15.26 -2.01 14.31
N ILE A 269 16.27 -2.35 13.52
CA ILE A 269 16.59 -1.61 12.30
C ILE A 269 15.45 -1.65 11.31
N GLY A 270 14.81 -2.81 11.11
CA GLY A 270 13.68 -2.94 10.21
C GLY A 270 12.46 -2.12 10.68
N VAL A 271 12.15 -2.12 11.98
CA VAL A 271 11.13 -1.25 12.59
C VAL A 271 11.44 0.22 12.35
N CYS A 272 12.68 0.65 12.62
CA CYS A 272 13.10 2.03 12.40
C CYS A 272 12.97 2.44 10.93
N ILE A 273 13.40 1.60 9.99
CA ILE A 273 13.30 1.86 8.55
C ILE A 273 11.84 1.92 8.12
N ALA A 274 11.00 0.99 8.58
CA ALA A 274 9.57 0.96 8.24
C ALA A 274 8.86 2.24 8.71
N MET A 275 9.13 2.69 9.94
CA MET A 275 8.51 3.88 10.53
C MET A 275 9.07 5.18 9.95
N LEU A 276 10.40 5.34 9.90
CA LEU A 276 11.04 6.54 9.36
C LEU A 276 10.73 6.73 7.88
N GLY A 277 10.58 5.63 7.11
CA GLY A 277 10.17 5.70 5.72
C GLY A 277 8.81 6.41 5.52
N GLN A 278 7.90 6.31 6.49
CA GLN A 278 6.62 7.03 6.47
C GLN A 278 6.79 8.51 6.88
N PHE A 279 7.68 8.79 7.82
CA PHE A 279 7.93 10.15 8.31
C PHE A 279 8.61 11.07 7.29
N MET A 280 9.02 10.57 6.15
CA MET A 280 9.49 11.38 5.02
C MET A 280 8.34 12.08 4.26
N GLY A 281 7.07 11.82 4.60
CA GLY A 281 5.93 12.61 4.16
C GLY A 281 5.26 12.17 2.86
N VAL A 282 5.56 10.96 2.31
CA VAL A 282 4.92 10.50 1.07
C VAL A 282 3.40 10.46 1.20
N ASN A 283 2.90 9.93 2.32
CA ASN A 283 1.47 9.85 2.56
C ASN A 283 0.83 11.23 2.82
N ALA A 284 1.58 12.21 3.35
CA ALA A 284 1.12 13.59 3.44
C ALA A 284 0.80 14.16 2.06
N VAL A 285 1.68 13.93 1.07
CA VAL A 285 1.47 14.36 -0.32
C VAL A 285 0.32 13.60 -0.98
N LEU A 286 0.23 12.29 -0.78
CA LEU A 286 -0.80 11.46 -1.41
C LEU A 286 -2.22 11.73 -0.85
N TYR A 287 -2.35 12.06 0.44
CA TYR A 287 -3.65 12.32 1.09
C TYR A 287 -4.04 13.80 1.04
N TYR A 288 -3.10 14.69 1.28
CA TYR A 288 -3.36 16.12 1.45
C TYR A 288 -2.88 16.98 0.27
N GLY A 289 -2.39 16.35 -0.82
CA GLY A 289 -1.88 17.08 -1.98
C GLY A 289 -2.82 18.16 -2.49
N PRO A 290 -4.10 17.88 -2.79
CA PRO A 290 -5.04 18.90 -3.22
C PRO A 290 -5.16 20.06 -2.23
N SER A 291 -5.33 19.78 -0.94
CA SER A 291 -5.40 20.82 0.10
C SER A 291 -4.11 21.66 0.20
N ILE A 292 -2.94 21.03 -0.01
CA ILE A 292 -1.66 21.76 -0.04
C ILE A 292 -1.57 22.68 -1.27
N PHE A 293 -2.08 22.25 -2.41
CA PHE A 293 -2.13 23.08 -3.62
C PHE A 293 -3.16 24.21 -3.50
N GLU A 294 -4.32 23.95 -2.89
CA GLU A 294 -5.30 24.98 -2.58
C GLU A 294 -4.72 26.06 -1.65
N ASN A 295 -3.96 25.67 -0.64
CA ASN A 295 -3.22 26.57 0.24
C ASN A 295 -2.12 27.37 -0.51
N ALA A 296 -1.64 26.88 -1.65
CA ALA A 296 -0.74 27.61 -2.54
C ALA A 296 -1.48 28.50 -3.56
N GLY A 297 -2.82 28.62 -3.43
CA GLY A 297 -3.65 29.50 -4.25
C GLY A 297 -4.19 28.89 -5.55
N LEU A 298 -4.13 27.57 -5.72
CA LEU A 298 -4.78 26.89 -6.84
C LEU A 298 -6.27 26.71 -6.61
N SER A 299 -7.06 26.66 -7.70
CA SER A 299 -8.46 26.24 -7.63
C SER A 299 -8.56 24.76 -7.23
N GLY A 300 -9.72 24.35 -6.67
CA GLY A 300 -9.95 22.94 -6.34
C GLY A 300 -9.83 22.01 -7.57
N GLY A 301 -10.29 22.47 -8.75
CA GLY A 301 -10.15 21.73 -10.01
C GLY A 301 -8.68 21.53 -10.42
N ASP A 302 -7.89 22.61 -10.39
CA ASP A 302 -6.47 22.55 -10.73
C ASP A 302 -5.70 21.69 -9.72
N SER A 303 -6.04 21.77 -8.44
CA SER A 303 -5.43 20.99 -7.36
C SER A 303 -5.68 19.48 -7.55
N LEU A 304 -6.88 19.09 -7.92
CA LEU A 304 -7.21 17.68 -8.24
C LEU A 304 -6.53 17.22 -9.54
N PHE A 305 -6.42 18.11 -10.54
CA PHE A 305 -5.67 17.79 -11.76
C PHE A 305 -4.19 17.56 -11.47
N TYR A 306 -3.57 18.38 -10.64
CA TYR A 306 -2.17 18.19 -10.21
C TYR A 306 -2.01 16.87 -9.44
N GLN A 307 -3.01 16.48 -8.65
CA GLN A 307 -2.99 15.21 -7.94
C GLN A 307 -3.05 14.01 -8.90
N ILE A 308 -3.76 14.11 -10.04
CA ILE A 308 -3.70 13.07 -11.10
C ILE A 308 -2.28 12.92 -11.63
N LEU A 309 -1.56 14.03 -11.89
CA LEU A 309 -0.18 13.97 -12.36
C LEU A 309 0.76 13.32 -11.33
N ILE A 310 0.56 13.62 -10.04
CA ILE A 310 1.28 12.96 -8.94
C ILE A 310 1.00 11.45 -8.95
N GLY A 311 -0.25 11.05 -9.07
CA GLY A 311 -0.66 9.63 -9.16
C GLY A 311 -0.07 8.93 -10.38
N ALA A 312 -0.05 9.59 -11.53
CA ALA A 312 0.54 9.04 -12.76
C ALA A 312 2.05 8.84 -12.62
N VAL A 313 2.78 9.81 -12.08
CA VAL A 313 4.22 9.68 -11.82
C VAL A 313 4.48 8.58 -10.79
N ASN A 314 3.69 8.49 -9.71
CA ASN A 314 3.80 7.44 -8.71
C ASN A 314 3.65 6.04 -9.34
N MET A 315 2.62 5.84 -10.17
CA MET A 315 2.37 4.58 -10.86
C MET A 315 3.48 4.23 -11.85
N LEU A 316 3.83 5.14 -12.76
CA LEU A 316 4.84 4.90 -13.79
C LEU A 316 6.22 4.63 -13.19
N THR A 317 6.61 5.42 -12.20
CA THR A 317 7.89 5.24 -11.51
C THR A 317 7.93 3.97 -10.69
N GLY A 318 6.83 3.60 -10.02
CA GLY A 318 6.71 2.33 -9.31
C GLY A 318 6.89 1.12 -10.24
N ILE A 319 6.28 1.14 -11.43
CA ILE A 319 6.47 0.09 -12.46
C ILE A 319 7.93 0.04 -12.93
N LEU A 320 8.54 1.20 -13.22
CA LEU A 320 9.96 1.28 -13.62
C LEU A 320 10.87 0.74 -12.52
N ALA A 321 10.60 1.06 -11.27
CA ALA A 321 11.39 0.59 -10.13
C ALA A 321 11.42 -0.93 -10.02
N LEU A 322 10.29 -1.60 -10.25
CA LEU A 322 10.23 -3.08 -10.26
C LEU A 322 11.12 -3.71 -11.34
N LEU A 323 11.40 -3.00 -12.44
CA LEU A 323 12.26 -3.48 -13.53
C LEU A 323 13.76 -3.27 -13.27
N ILE A 324 14.12 -2.31 -12.42
CA ILE A 324 15.51 -1.89 -12.22
C ILE A 324 16.10 -2.26 -10.85
N ILE A 325 15.26 -2.59 -9.87
CA ILE A 325 15.67 -2.85 -8.48
C ILE A 325 16.76 -3.92 -8.37
N ASP A 326 16.67 -4.99 -9.16
CA ASP A 326 17.64 -6.08 -9.13
C ASP A 326 18.97 -5.73 -9.81
N LYS A 327 18.96 -4.75 -10.72
CA LYS A 327 20.15 -4.32 -11.46
C LYS A 327 20.99 -3.30 -10.69
N ILE A 328 20.33 -2.36 -9.99
CA ILE A 328 21.01 -1.25 -9.30
C ILE A 328 21.45 -1.67 -7.89
N GLY A 329 20.69 -2.53 -7.24
CA GLY A 329 20.87 -2.88 -5.82
C GLY A 329 20.07 -1.99 -4.89
N ARG A 330 19.73 -2.54 -3.72
CA ARG A 330 18.76 -1.91 -2.79
C ARG A 330 19.34 -0.65 -2.16
N LYS A 331 20.57 -0.75 -1.67
CA LYS A 331 21.23 0.35 -0.93
C LYS A 331 21.55 1.56 -1.81
N LYS A 332 22.05 1.32 -3.04
CA LYS A 332 22.31 2.39 -4.01
C LYS A 332 21.04 3.12 -4.42
N LEU A 333 19.96 2.35 -4.68
CA LEU A 333 18.67 2.91 -5.06
C LEU A 333 18.10 3.81 -3.97
N ILE A 334 18.23 3.41 -2.69
CA ILE A 334 17.87 4.23 -1.54
C ILE A 334 18.69 5.52 -1.50
N TYR A 335 20.03 5.45 -1.70
CA TYR A 335 20.86 6.66 -1.65
C TYR A 335 20.44 7.69 -2.68
N TYR A 336 20.29 7.29 -3.94
CA TYR A 336 19.87 8.21 -5.01
C TYR A 336 18.46 8.75 -4.74
N GLY A 337 17.52 7.87 -4.36
CA GLY A 337 16.16 8.26 -4.09
C GLY A 337 16.03 9.23 -2.92
N VAL A 338 16.57 8.87 -1.75
CA VAL A 338 16.45 9.73 -0.55
C VAL A 338 17.19 11.05 -0.74
N SER A 339 18.34 11.08 -1.42
CA SER A 339 19.01 12.33 -1.74
C SER A 339 18.15 13.23 -2.64
N GLY A 340 17.51 12.67 -3.68
CA GLY A 340 16.56 13.41 -4.52
C GLY A 340 15.34 13.88 -3.75
N MET A 341 14.81 13.05 -2.82
CA MET A 341 13.71 13.45 -1.94
C MET A 341 14.08 14.65 -1.07
N ILE A 342 15.26 14.64 -0.43
CA ILE A 342 15.74 15.75 0.40
C ILE A 342 15.79 17.04 -0.42
N ILE A 343 16.39 17.00 -1.62
CA ILE A 343 16.49 18.17 -2.50
C ILE A 343 15.09 18.69 -2.86
N SER A 344 14.17 17.80 -3.23
CA SER A 344 12.81 18.17 -3.61
C SER A 344 12.02 18.75 -2.44
N LEU A 345 12.09 18.12 -1.25
CA LEU A 345 11.42 18.59 -0.03
C LEU A 345 11.93 19.95 0.44
N VAL A 346 13.25 20.17 0.36
CA VAL A 346 13.86 21.48 0.67
C VAL A 346 13.38 22.52 -0.35
N ALA A 347 13.32 22.20 -1.65
CA ALA A 347 12.82 23.09 -2.68
C ALA A 347 11.33 23.44 -2.46
N ILE A 348 10.48 22.48 -2.08
CA ILE A 348 9.07 22.72 -1.68
C ILE A 348 9.01 23.65 -0.46
N GLY A 349 9.82 23.39 0.57
CA GLY A 349 9.89 24.25 1.76
C GLY A 349 10.28 25.69 1.43
N ILE A 350 11.28 25.87 0.58
CA ILE A 350 11.73 27.19 0.10
C ILE A 350 10.62 27.87 -0.73
N TYR A 351 9.91 27.13 -1.58
CA TYR A 351 8.78 27.66 -2.33
C TYR A 351 7.73 28.29 -1.41
N PHE A 352 7.30 27.60 -0.36
CA PHE A 352 6.33 28.15 0.60
C PHE A 352 6.86 29.31 1.45
N LEU A 353 8.17 29.41 1.66
CA LEU A 353 8.75 30.53 2.43
C LEU A 353 9.02 31.79 1.59
N ALA A 354 9.40 31.63 0.35
CA ALA A 354 9.92 32.73 -0.47
C ALA A 354 9.33 32.80 -1.88
N GLY A 355 8.52 31.82 -2.31
CA GLY A 355 8.01 31.71 -3.68
C GLY A 355 7.22 32.94 -4.11
N ASP A 356 6.32 33.45 -3.27
CA ASP A 356 5.54 34.65 -3.52
C ASP A 356 6.42 35.92 -3.66
N LYS A 357 7.49 36.02 -2.86
CA LYS A 357 8.44 37.16 -2.91
C LYS A 357 9.28 37.18 -4.17
N ILE A 358 9.54 35.99 -4.75
CA ILE A 358 10.38 35.80 -5.94
C ILE A 358 9.51 35.74 -7.21
N GLY A 359 8.16 35.65 -7.05
CA GLY A 359 7.21 35.52 -8.15
C GLY A 359 7.27 34.18 -8.86
N LEU A 360 7.49 33.07 -8.11
CA LEU A 360 7.52 31.74 -8.67
C LEU A 360 6.11 31.27 -9.00
N SER A 361 5.92 30.78 -10.21
CA SER A 361 4.65 30.13 -10.64
C SER A 361 4.39 28.82 -9.90
N ASN A 362 3.12 28.50 -9.70
CA ASN A 362 2.66 27.20 -9.14
C ASN A 362 3.17 25.97 -9.93
N ALA A 363 3.58 26.15 -11.20
CA ALA A 363 4.20 25.10 -11.98
C ALA A 363 5.53 24.59 -11.39
N TYR A 364 6.30 25.47 -10.72
CA TYR A 364 7.51 25.02 -10.02
C TYR A 364 7.18 24.16 -8.79
N LEU A 365 6.11 24.51 -8.07
CA LEU A 365 5.63 23.69 -6.96
C LEU A 365 5.27 22.30 -7.44
N LEU A 366 4.46 22.20 -8.49
CA LEU A 366 4.12 20.93 -9.12
C LEU A 366 5.38 20.14 -9.51
N PHE A 367 6.35 20.80 -10.18
CA PHE A 367 7.60 20.15 -10.59
C PHE A 367 8.34 19.53 -9.39
N PHE A 368 8.45 20.26 -8.28
CA PHE A 368 9.13 19.74 -7.07
C PHE A 368 8.36 18.59 -6.43
N PHE A 369 7.02 18.61 -6.43
CA PHE A 369 6.20 17.49 -5.97
C PHE A 369 6.35 16.26 -6.87
N LEU A 370 6.34 16.43 -8.19
CA LEU A 370 6.56 15.34 -9.15
C LEU A 370 7.96 14.72 -8.98
N ALA A 371 8.99 15.57 -8.81
CA ALA A 371 10.35 15.11 -8.53
C ALA A 371 10.42 14.33 -7.21
N TYR A 372 9.80 14.84 -6.15
CA TYR A 372 9.73 14.16 -4.87
C TYR A 372 9.09 12.77 -4.97
N ILE A 373 7.93 12.69 -5.63
CA ILE A 373 7.22 11.41 -5.83
C ILE A 373 8.02 10.46 -6.72
N PHE A 374 8.66 10.97 -7.78
CA PHE A 374 9.55 10.18 -8.63
C PHE A 374 10.66 9.52 -7.82
N PHE A 375 11.38 10.28 -7.01
CA PHE A 375 12.45 9.74 -6.18
C PHE A 375 11.93 8.80 -5.09
N CYS A 376 10.79 9.09 -4.49
CA CYS A 376 10.18 8.25 -3.44
C CYS A 376 9.67 6.91 -4.01
N ALA A 377 8.85 6.95 -5.06
CA ALA A 377 8.28 5.76 -5.68
C ALA A 377 9.36 4.90 -6.33
N GLY A 378 10.38 5.53 -6.92
CA GLY A 378 11.52 4.85 -7.55
C GLY A 378 12.49 4.22 -6.57
N SER A 379 12.42 4.53 -5.28
CA SER A 379 13.38 4.03 -4.28
C SER A 379 12.67 3.38 -3.08
N ILE A 380 12.26 4.17 -2.10
CA ILE A 380 11.79 3.65 -0.81
C ILE A 380 10.54 2.79 -0.98
N SER A 381 9.54 3.28 -1.72
CA SER A 381 8.28 2.56 -1.91
C SER A 381 8.46 1.20 -2.60
N ALA A 382 9.40 1.11 -3.54
CA ALA A 382 9.72 -0.12 -4.24
C ALA A 382 10.59 -1.08 -3.41
N VAL A 383 11.51 -0.54 -2.60
CA VAL A 383 12.56 -1.32 -1.93
C VAL A 383 12.13 -1.83 -0.57
N ILE A 384 11.27 -1.12 0.16
CA ILE A 384 11.02 -1.36 1.59
C ILE A 384 10.64 -2.80 1.91
N PHE A 385 9.65 -3.39 1.22
CA PHE A 385 9.21 -4.76 1.51
C PHE A 385 10.23 -5.81 1.08
N VAL A 386 10.91 -5.59 -0.06
CA VAL A 386 11.99 -6.46 -0.55
C VAL A 386 13.12 -6.47 0.48
N LEU A 387 13.55 -5.30 0.91
CA LEU A 387 14.61 -5.12 1.88
C LEU A 387 14.29 -5.79 3.22
N LEU A 388 13.09 -5.57 3.76
CA LEU A 388 12.65 -6.21 5.00
C LEU A 388 12.61 -7.74 4.87
N SER A 389 12.18 -8.28 3.72
CA SER A 389 12.13 -9.72 3.50
C SER A 389 13.52 -10.35 3.37
N GLU A 390 14.49 -9.61 2.81
CA GLU A 390 15.87 -10.08 2.61
C GLU A 390 16.72 -9.96 3.88
N MET A 391 16.44 -8.97 4.74
CA MET A 391 17.28 -8.73 5.93
C MET A 391 17.01 -9.69 7.09
N TYR A 392 15.88 -10.40 7.12
CA TYR A 392 15.54 -11.27 8.24
C TYR A 392 15.90 -12.73 7.97
N PRO A 393 16.46 -13.45 8.99
CA PRO A 393 16.70 -14.88 8.95
C PRO A 393 15.40 -15.65 8.62
N THR A 394 15.55 -16.73 7.84
CA THR A 394 14.40 -17.50 7.33
C THR A 394 13.46 -17.98 8.43
N LYS A 395 14.03 -18.43 9.58
CA LYS A 395 13.26 -18.97 10.71
C LYS A 395 12.29 -17.98 11.37
N ILE A 396 12.61 -16.68 11.33
CA ILE A 396 11.84 -15.63 12.03
C ILE A 396 11.23 -14.62 11.06
N ARG A 397 11.48 -14.75 9.75
CA ARG A 397 11.14 -13.75 8.73
C ARG A 397 9.67 -13.34 8.79
N GLY A 398 8.75 -14.30 8.84
CA GLY A 398 7.32 -14.00 8.91
C GLY A 398 6.96 -13.13 10.10
N LEU A 399 7.45 -13.49 11.29
CA LEU A 399 7.18 -12.75 12.53
C LEU A 399 7.83 -11.36 12.52
N ALA A 400 9.09 -11.27 12.07
CA ALA A 400 9.82 -10.00 11.99
C ALA A 400 9.20 -9.05 10.95
N MET A 401 8.76 -9.58 9.81
CA MET A 401 8.03 -8.80 8.80
C MET A 401 6.67 -8.31 9.31
N SER A 402 5.97 -9.10 10.13
CA SER A 402 4.71 -8.67 10.75
C SER A 402 4.93 -7.49 11.70
N VAL A 403 5.99 -7.54 12.51
CA VAL A 403 6.36 -6.42 13.42
C VAL A 403 6.75 -5.17 12.64
N ALA A 404 7.58 -5.31 11.60
CA ALA A 404 7.97 -4.18 10.75
C ALA A 404 6.78 -3.62 9.96
N GLY A 405 5.91 -4.49 9.44
CA GLY A 405 4.68 -4.08 8.75
C GLY A 405 3.72 -3.33 9.67
N LEU A 406 3.53 -3.78 10.91
CA LEU A 406 2.73 -3.06 11.89
C LEU A 406 3.34 -1.66 12.18
N SER A 407 4.66 -1.58 12.31
CA SER A 407 5.35 -0.30 12.52
C SER A 407 5.19 0.65 11.34
N LEU A 408 5.16 0.12 10.11
CA LEU A 408 4.87 0.89 8.89
C LEU A 408 3.46 1.47 8.95
N TRP A 409 2.45 0.68 9.29
CA TRP A 409 1.06 1.14 9.42
C TRP A 409 0.88 2.19 10.52
N VAL A 410 1.56 2.01 11.67
CA VAL A 410 1.58 3.01 12.75
C VAL A 410 2.22 4.31 12.27
N GLY A 411 3.35 4.25 11.56
CA GLY A 411 3.99 5.42 10.95
C GLY A 411 3.09 6.13 9.95
N THR A 412 2.40 5.37 9.10
CA THR A 412 1.42 5.89 8.13
C THR A 412 0.27 6.62 8.84
N TYR A 413 -0.28 6.01 9.91
CA TYR A 413 -1.31 6.63 10.74
C TYR A 413 -0.84 7.95 11.35
N LEU A 414 0.34 7.96 11.96
CA LEU A 414 0.87 9.17 12.60
C LEU A 414 1.03 10.32 11.60
N ILE A 415 1.53 10.05 10.40
CA ILE A 415 1.63 11.06 9.34
C ILE A 415 0.25 11.49 8.86
N GLY A 416 -0.66 10.55 8.58
CA GLY A 416 -2.03 10.89 8.18
C GLY A 416 -2.74 11.76 9.23
N GLN A 417 -2.62 11.40 10.50
CA GLN A 417 -3.26 12.12 11.62
C GLN A 417 -2.64 13.51 11.89
N LEU A 418 -1.31 13.62 11.82
CA LEU A 418 -0.61 14.81 12.28
C LEU A 418 -0.37 15.84 11.17
N THR A 419 -0.47 15.48 9.90
CA THR A 419 -0.17 16.39 8.79
C THR A 419 -0.99 17.69 8.84
N PRO A 420 -2.32 17.72 9.04
CA PRO A 420 -3.05 18.98 9.11
C PRO A 420 -2.56 19.88 10.25
N TRP A 421 -2.34 19.30 11.44
CA TRP A 421 -1.79 20.02 12.57
C TRP A 421 -0.37 20.58 12.29
N MET A 422 0.48 19.81 11.60
CA MET A 422 1.81 20.30 11.19
C MET A 422 1.71 21.44 10.18
N LEU A 423 0.82 21.34 9.20
CA LEU A 423 0.61 22.40 8.19
C LEU A 423 0.10 23.70 8.83
N GLU A 424 -0.75 23.61 9.87
CA GLU A 424 -1.27 24.76 10.59
C GLU A 424 -0.20 25.38 11.52
N THR A 425 0.48 24.56 12.34
CA THR A 425 1.39 25.04 13.39
C THR A 425 2.80 25.37 12.92
N LEU A 426 3.35 24.52 12.01
CA LEU A 426 4.72 24.68 11.48
C LEU A 426 4.75 25.44 10.15
N THR A 427 3.59 25.81 9.61
CA THR A 427 3.39 26.28 8.22
C THR A 427 3.70 25.18 7.20
N PRO A 428 3.23 25.29 5.94
CA PRO A 428 3.60 24.32 4.90
C PRO A 428 5.11 24.19 4.70
N GLY A 429 5.83 25.32 4.64
CA GLY A 429 7.28 25.33 4.50
C GLY A 429 8.01 24.57 5.61
N GLY A 430 7.66 24.85 6.88
CA GLY A 430 8.23 24.17 8.03
C GLY A 430 7.96 22.66 8.04
N THR A 431 6.75 22.27 7.64
CA THR A 431 6.35 20.85 7.53
C THR A 431 7.23 20.09 6.52
N PHE A 432 7.47 20.68 5.34
CA PHE A 432 8.32 20.03 4.34
C PHE A 432 9.80 20.01 4.73
N PHE A 433 10.30 21.00 5.47
CA PHE A 433 11.64 20.93 6.06
C PHE A 433 11.73 19.84 7.13
N LEU A 434 10.69 19.62 7.95
CA LEU A 434 10.65 18.53 8.89
C LEU A 434 10.72 17.16 8.18
N PHE A 435 9.99 16.98 7.09
CA PHE A 435 10.07 15.75 6.29
C PHE A 435 11.46 15.55 5.69
N ALA A 436 12.10 16.62 5.18
CA ALA A 436 13.48 16.57 4.71
C ALA A 436 14.45 16.18 5.84
N PHE A 437 14.26 16.72 7.05
CA PHE A 437 15.06 16.36 8.22
C PHE A 437 14.89 14.88 8.60
N MET A 438 13.69 14.32 8.51
CA MET A 438 13.43 12.90 8.79
C MET A 438 14.08 11.95 7.77
N CYS A 439 14.44 12.41 6.58
CA CYS A 439 15.24 11.65 5.64
C CYS A 439 16.67 11.37 6.15
N ILE A 440 17.24 12.26 7.00
CA ILE A 440 18.61 12.15 7.48
C ILE A 440 18.82 10.92 8.37
N PRO A 441 18.05 10.69 9.46
CA PRO A 441 18.23 9.49 10.30
C PRO A 441 17.99 8.21 9.51
N TYR A 442 17.03 8.20 8.56
CA TYR A 442 16.84 7.05 7.67
C TYR A 442 18.10 6.76 6.86
N MET A 443 18.68 7.78 6.21
CA MET A 443 19.90 7.64 5.41
C MET A 443 21.09 7.14 6.27
N LEU A 444 21.25 7.65 7.50
CA LEU A 444 22.30 7.24 8.43
C LEU A 444 22.16 5.75 8.82
N ILE A 445 20.93 5.29 9.09
CA ILE A 445 20.66 3.87 9.40
C ILE A 445 21.03 3.00 8.20
N VAL A 446 20.58 3.34 7.00
CA VAL A 446 20.89 2.59 5.78
C VAL A 446 22.39 2.60 5.50
N TRP A 447 23.07 3.73 5.71
CA TRP A 447 24.51 3.84 5.46
C TRP A 447 25.33 3.00 6.40
N ARG A 448 25.11 3.13 7.72
CA ARG A 448 25.98 2.52 8.75
C ARG A 448 25.58 1.12 9.17
N LEU A 449 24.29 0.84 9.20
CA LEU A 449 23.77 -0.36 9.88
C LEU A 449 23.26 -1.43 8.92
N MET A 450 22.94 -1.07 7.67
CA MET A 450 22.41 -2.05 6.72
C MET A 450 23.47 -2.62 5.80
N PRO A 451 23.48 -3.94 5.60
CA PRO A 451 24.25 -4.57 4.52
C PRO A 451 23.58 -4.32 3.16
N GLU A 452 24.34 -4.37 2.05
CA GLU A 452 23.74 -4.55 0.73
C GLU A 452 23.21 -5.98 0.62
N THR A 453 21.96 -6.12 0.21
CA THR A 453 21.30 -7.44 0.12
C THR A 453 21.27 -7.99 -1.31
N ALA A 454 21.45 -7.14 -2.31
CA ALA A 454 21.45 -7.54 -3.71
C ALA A 454 22.58 -8.55 -4.00
N GLY A 455 22.19 -9.70 -4.58
CA GLY A 455 23.14 -10.74 -4.97
C GLY A 455 23.74 -11.56 -3.82
N LYS A 456 23.26 -11.36 -2.57
CA LYS A 456 23.66 -12.16 -1.40
C LYS A 456 22.60 -13.20 -1.08
N THR A 457 23.06 -14.35 -0.57
CA THR A 457 22.18 -15.38 -0.04
C THR A 457 21.63 -14.97 1.32
N LEU A 458 20.49 -15.54 1.70
CA LEU A 458 19.86 -15.27 2.99
C LEU A 458 20.74 -15.71 4.16
N GLU A 459 21.51 -16.79 3.96
CA GLU A 459 22.47 -17.31 4.93
C GLU A 459 23.66 -16.35 5.15
N GLU A 460 24.10 -15.66 4.09
CA GLU A 460 25.15 -14.64 4.21
C GLU A 460 24.65 -13.42 5.00
N ILE A 461 23.41 -13.04 4.81
CA ILE A 461 22.79 -11.93 5.55
C ILE A 461 22.54 -12.32 7.01
N GLU A 462 22.11 -13.57 7.27
CA GLU A 462 21.96 -14.09 8.64
C GLU A 462 23.31 -14.08 9.40
N ARG A 463 24.39 -14.48 8.74
CA ARG A 463 25.76 -14.43 9.32
C ARG A 463 26.20 -12.99 9.63
N PHE A 464 25.87 -12.04 8.78
CA PHE A 464 26.15 -10.62 9.05
C PHE A 464 25.52 -10.16 10.38
N TRP A 465 24.29 -10.59 10.66
CA TRP A 465 23.58 -10.22 11.89
C TRP A 465 24.05 -11.00 13.12
N THR A 466 24.36 -12.28 12.97
CA THR A 466 24.77 -13.15 14.08
C THR A 466 26.24 -13.06 14.44
N GLY A 467 27.06 -12.42 13.58
CA GLY A 467 28.51 -12.26 13.84
C GLY A 467 29.30 -13.56 13.75
N GLN A 468 28.72 -14.62 13.18
CA GLN A 468 29.42 -15.90 13.00
C GLN A 468 30.52 -15.76 11.93
N LYS A 469 31.80 -15.72 12.36
CA LYS A 469 32.94 -15.81 11.46
C LYS A 469 33.06 -17.23 10.91
N HIS A 470 33.46 -17.34 9.64
CA HIS A 470 33.85 -18.60 9.02
C HIS A 470 34.89 -19.32 9.86
N ASN A 471 34.57 -20.49 10.40
CA ASN A 471 35.53 -21.52 10.60
C ASN A 471 35.54 -22.39 9.35
N PHE A 472 36.49 -22.18 8.48
CA PHE A 472 36.98 -23.16 7.51
C PHE A 472 38.18 -23.84 8.09
#